data_073b821fa0e5f9c9720ca7b8033a2aa0
#
_entry.id   073b821fa0e5f9c9720ca7b8033a2aa0
#
_cell.length_a   1.000
_cell.length_b   1.000
_cell.length_c   1.000
_cell.angle_alpha   90.00
_cell.angle_beta   90.00
_cell.angle_gamma   90.00
#
_symmetry.space_group_name_H-M   'P 1'
#
loop_
_entity.id
_entity.type
_entity.pdbx_description
1 polymer ?
#
loop_
_entity_poly.entity_id
_entity_poly.type
_entity_poly.pdbx_seq_one_letter_code
_entity_poly.pdbx_strand_id
1 'polypeptide(L)'
;KSLGISLDVDVESGKIDSSKYEKLSQKVLESYPNVKKIAITLRESKSADTNGWSACLNDREAFLVSKHYDIHDIVDRVGGGDSFAAGLIYGLTHYDSDREALEFAAAASCLKHSILGDFNRVSTEDVEKLMKGDGSGRVQR
;
A
#
# COMPACT_ATOMS: atom_id res chain seq x y z
N LYS A 1 -2.72 17.30 13.95
CA LYS A 1 -3.57 16.18 14.18
C LYS A 1 -3.15 14.97 13.36
N SER A 2 -2.77 13.95 14.02
CA SER A 2 -2.27 12.76 13.35
C SER A 2 -3.31 11.64 13.41
N LEU A 3 -3.82 11.24 12.25
CA LEU A 3 -4.69 10.08 12.17
C LEU A 3 -3.90 8.80 12.07
N GLY A 4 -2.67 8.88 11.57
CA GLY A 4 -1.87 7.70 11.40
C GLY A 4 -0.46 8.00 10.94
N ILE A 5 0.30 6.95 10.81
CA ILE A 5 1.68 6.97 10.33
C ILE A 5 1.75 6.03 9.15
N SER A 6 2.55 6.41 8.16
CA SER A 6 2.83 5.55 7.02
C SER A 6 4.33 5.32 6.92
N LEU A 7 4.72 4.06 6.80
CA LEU A 7 6.12 3.66 6.68
C LEU A 7 6.32 2.88 5.38
N ASP A 8 7.46 3.09 4.74
CA ASP A 8 7.83 2.32 3.56
C ASP A 8 8.97 1.39 3.92
N VAL A 9 8.85 0.12 3.56
CA VAL A 9 9.84 -0.89 3.89
C VAL A 9 10.24 -1.65 2.63
N ASP A 10 11.54 -1.81 2.40
CA ASP A 10 12.07 -2.66 1.36
C ASP A 10 12.40 -4.01 1.96
N VAL A 11 11.95 -5.07 1.28
CA VAL A 11 12.10 -6.45 1.74
C VAL A 11 12.79 -7.25 0.66
N GLU A 12 13.65 -8.18 1.06
CA GLU A 12 14.25 -9.12 0.11
C GLU A 12 13.19 -10.06 -0.43
N SER A 13 13.39 -10.49 -1.68
CA SER A 13 12.46 -11.41 -2.33
C SER A 13 12.25 -12.65 -1.47
N GLY A 14 10.99 -13.01 -1.26
CA GLY A 14 10.62 -14.18 -0.48
C GLY A 14 10.72 -14.01 1.03
N LYS A 15 10.99 -12.80 1.51
CA LYS A 15 11.20 -12.56 2.93
C LYS A 15 10.07 -11.81 3.62
N ILE A 16 8.93 -11.68 2.97
CA ILE A 16 7.79 -11.01 3.58
C ILE A 16 7.23 -11.89 4.71
N ASP A 17 7.20 -11.33 5.90
CA ASP A 17 6.69 -11.99 7.09
C ASP A 17 5.71 -11.05 7.77
N SER A 18 4.42 -11.32 7.59
CA SER A 18 3.40 -10.41 8.10
C SER A 18 3.42 -10.30 9.62
N SER A 19 3.80 -11.37 10.32
CA SER A 19 3.84 -11.30 11.79
C SER A 19 4.92 -10.35 12.29
N LYS A 20 6.02 -10.23 11.54
CA LYS A 20 7.07 -9.27 11.88
C LYS A 20 6.54 -7.84 11.80
N TYR A 21 5.76 -7.54 10.77
CA TYR A 21 5.22 -6.20 10.58
C TYR A 21 4.04 -5.92 11.49
N GLU A 22 3.32 -6.96 11.88
CA GLU A 22 2.30 -6.80 12.92
C GLU A 22 2.94 -6.34 14.22
N LYS A 23 4.02 -7.00 14.64
CA LYS A 23 4.73 -6.64 15.86
C LYS A 23 5.32 -5.24 15.75
N LEU A 24 5.89 -4.90 14.59
CA LEU A 24 6.45 -3.57 14.38
C LEU A 24 5.37 -2.52 14.52
N SER A 25 4.22 -2.75 13.90
CA SER A 25 3.13 -1.77 13.95
C SER A 25 2.62 -1.61 15.39
N GLN A 26 2.51 -2.69 16.13
CA GLN A 26 2.08 -2.62 17.53
C GLN A 26 3.06 -1.79 18.36
N LYS A 27 4.36 -1.98 18.13
CA LYS A 27 5.38 -1.25 18.85
C LYS A 27 5.28 0.25 18.59
N VAL A 28 5.08 0.62 17.32
CA VAL A 28 4.94 2.03 16.96
C VAL A 28 3.69 2.63 17.60
N LEU A 29 2.58 1.88 17.58
CA LEU A 29 1.35 2.37 18.18
C LEU A 29 1.46 2.53 19.70
N GLU A 30 2.23 1.67 20.34
CA GLU A 30 2.49 1.81 21.77
C GLU A 30 3.30 3.07 22.07
N SER A 31 4.23 3.40 21.19
CA SER A 31 5.09 4.56 21.38
C SER A 31 4.39 5.88 21.08
N TYR A 32 3.31 5.83 20.31
CA TYR A 32 2.60 7.03 19.88
C TYR A 32 1.12 6.89 20.19
N PRO A 33 0.71 7.13 21.45
CA PRO A 33 -0.68 6.85 21.87
C PRO A 33 -1.73 7.65 21.10
N ASN A 34 -1.36 8.78 20.49
CA ASN A 34 -2.30 9.62 19.76
C ASN A 34 -2.51 9.15 18.32
N VAL A 35 -1.70 8.22 17.85
CA VAL A 35 -1.83 7.68 16.49
C VAL A 35 -2.87 6.58 16.52
N LYS A 36 -3.86 6.66 15.63
CA LYS A 36 -4.95 5.70 15.60
C LYS A 36 -4.66 4.53 14.68
N LYS A 37 -3.89 4.76 13.63
CA LYS A 37 -3.62 3.74 12.63
C LYS A 37 -2.21 3.88 12.14
N ILE A 38 -1.60 2.75 11.79
CA ILE A 38 -0.30 2.75 11.12
C ILE A 38 -0.41 1.88 9.88
N ALA A 39 0.10 2.38 8.77
CA ALA A 39 0.15 1.64 7.51
C ALA A 39 1.60 1.47 7.11
N ILE A 40 1.92 0.30 6.58
CA ILE A 40 3.27 -0.02 6.15
C ILE A 40 3.20 -0.54 4.73
N THR A 41 3.90 0.11 3.80
CA THR A 41 4.04 -0.41 2.44
C THR A 41 5.25 -1.33 2.40
N LEU A 42 5.09 -2.44 1.70
CA LEU A 42 6.12 -3.46 1.59
C LEU A 42 6.51 -3.63 0.13
N ARG A 43 7.73 -3.26 -0.19
CA ARG A 43 8.28 -3.45 -1.53
C ARG A 43 9.23 -4.63 -1.49
N GLU A 44 8.94 -5.64 -2.28
CA GLU A 44 9.78 -6.82 -2.39
C GLU A 44 10.54 -6.74 -3.71
N SER A 45 11.85 -6.51 -3.63
CA SER A 45 12.67 -6.37 -4.82
C SER A 45 12.99 -7.75 -5.39
N LYS A 46 12.58 -8.00 -6.62
CA LYS A 46 12.82 -9.28 -7.29
C LYS A 46 13.86 -9.15 -8.39
N SER A 47 13.84 -8.03 -9.11
CA SER A 47 14.83 -7.73 -10.14
C SER A 47 14.83 -6.22 -10.35
N ALA A 48 15.60 -5.77 -11.35
CA ALA A 48 15.76 -4.33 -11.59
C ALA A 48 14.42 -3.66 -11.91
N ASP A 49 13.53 -4.36 -12.62
CA ASP A 49 12.28 -3.79 -13.09
C ASP A 49 11.03 -4.55 -12.63
N THR A 50 11.19 -5.49 -11.70
CA THR A 50 10.07 -6.27 -11.18
C THR A 50 10.09 -6.23 -9.66
N ASN A 51 8.96 -5.82 -9.08
CA ASN A 51 8.83 -5.74 -7.64
C ASN A 51 7.51 -6.34 -7.19
N GLY A 52 7.50 -6.91 -5.98
CA GLY A 52 6.27 -7.19 -5.29
C GLY A 52 5.85 -5.96 -4.50
N TRP A 53 4.56 -5.72 -4.42
CA TRP A 53 4.01 -4.55 -3.75
C TRP A 53 2.81 -4.97 -2.92
N SER A 54 2.81 -4.62 -1.66
CA SER A 54 1.69 -4.87 -0.77
C SER A 54 1.75 -3.87 0.38
N ALA A 55 0.76 -3.94 1.25
CA ALA A 55 0.72 -3.04 2.39
C ALA A 55 -0.02 -3.71 3.53
N CYS A 56 0.19 -3.21 4.73
CA CYS A 56 -0.57 -3.66 5.88
C CYS A 56 -1.00 -2.45 6.70
N LEU A 57 -2.01 -2.65 7.52
CA LEU A 57 -2.61 -1.61 8.33
C LEU A 57 -2.94 -2.17 9.70
N ASN A 58 -2.57 -1.45 10.74
CA ASN A 58 -2.97 -1.79 12.11
C ASN A 58 -3.77 -0.62 12.66
N ASP A 59 -5.03 -0.87 13.02
CA ASP A 59 -5.92 0.16 13.56
C ASP A 59 -6.14 -0.02 15.07
N ARG A 60 -5.27 -0.77 15.73
CA ARG A 60 -5.29 -1.12 17.15
C ARG A 60 -6.24 -2.25 17.49
N GLU A 61 -7.21 -2.53 16.63
CA GLU A 61 -8.14 -3.62 16.83
C GLU A 61 -7.84 -4.80 15.94
N ALA A 62 -7.36 -4.53 14.73
CA ALA A 62 -7.08 -5.56 13.75
C ALA A 62 -5.83 -5.22 12.97
N PHE A 63 -5.16 -6.27 12.50
CA PHE A 63 -4.03 -6.13 11.60
C PHE A 63 -4.45 -6.69 10.25
N LEU A 64 -4.41 -5.84 9.23
CA LEU A 64 -4.88 -6.18 7.89
C LEU A 64 -3.72 -6.18 6.92
N VAL A 65 -3.74 -7.12 5.97
CA VAL A 65 -2.74 -7.19 4.91
C VAL A 65 -3.47 -7.11 3.57
N SER A 66 -2.96 -6.28 2.68
CA SER A 66 -3.57 -6.11 1.36
C SER A 66 -3.20 -7.26 0.43
N LYS A 67 -3.84 -7.27 -0.73
CA LYS A 67 -3.40 -8.14 -1.82
C LYS A 67 -1.95 -7.84 -2.15
N HIS A 68 -1.28 -8.88 -2.63
CA HIS A 68 0.10 -8.77 -3.12
C HIS A 68 0.04 -8.56 -4.62
N TYR A 69 0.74 -7.54 -5.10
CA TYR A 69 0.82 -7.22 -6.52
C TYR A 69 2.22 -7.46 -7.02
N ASP A 70 2.36 -8.09 -8.17
CA ASP A 70 3.64 -8.18 -8.87
C ASP A 70 3.65 -7.11 -9.93
N ILE A 71 4.56 -6.15 -9.80
CA ILE A 71 4.66 -5.03 -10.72
C ILE A 71 5.81 -5.30 -11.67
N HIS A 72 5.49 -5.41 -12.96
CA HIS A 72 6.47 -5.61 -14.02
C HIS A 72 6.62 -4.31 -14.80
N ASP A 73 7.79 -4.13 -15.39
CA ASP A 73 8.08 -2.99 -16.26
C ASP A 73 7.78 -1.68 -15.53
N ILE A 74 8.42 -1.53 -14.36
CA ILE A 74 8.23 -0.34 -13.57
C ILE A 74 8.71 0.88 -14.36
N VAL A 75 7.79 1.81 -14.59
CA VAL A 75 8.11 3.03 -15.32
C VAL A 75 8.73 4.07 -14.38
N ASP A 76 8.16 4.21 -13.18
CA ASP A 76 8.61 5.24 -12.27
C ASP A 76 8.25 4.85 -10.84
N ARG A 77 9.25 4.94 -9.97
CA ARG A 77 9.05 4.66 -8.55
C ARG A 77 8.77 5.91 -7.72
N VAL A 78 8.96 7.08 -8.34
CA VAL A 78 8.78 8.35 -7.63
C VAL A 78 7.31 8.55 -7.32
N GLY A 79 7.03 8.89 -6.08
CA GLY A 79 5.66 9.18 -5.67
C GLY A 79 4.83 7.98 -5.28
N GLY A 80 5.40 6.76 -5.28
CA GLY A 80 4.64 5.57 -4.89
C GLY A 80 4.12 5.65 -3.46
N GLY A 81 4.97 6.08 -2.53
CA GLY A 81 4.57 6.25 -1.14
C GLY A 81 3.53 7.36 -0.96
N ASP A 82 3.72 8.47 -1.68
CA ASP A 82 2.75 9.57 -1.63
C ASP A 82 1.41 9.14 -2.18
N SER A 83 1.43 8.37 -3.27
CA SER A 83 0.20 7.86 -3.87
C SER A 83 -0.52 6.90 -2.93
N PHE A 84 0.23 6.07 -2.21
CA PHE A 84 -0.36 5.19 -1.21
C PHE A 84 -1.02 5.99 -0.10
N ALA A 85 -0.32 6.99 0.43
CA ALA A 85 -0.86 7.80 1.53
C ALA A 85 -2.13 8.53 1.09
N ALA A 86 -2.10 9.13 -0.10
CA ALA A 86 -3.28 9.82 -0.62
C ALA A 86 -4.44 8.87 -0.84
N GLY A 87 -4.15 7.68 -1.38
CA GLY A 87 -5.17 6.66 -1.60
C GLY A 87 -5.77 6.17 -0.31
N LEU A 88 -4.96 6.03 0.72
CA LEU A 88 -5.45 5.59 2.03
C LEU A 88 -6.39 6.63 2.65
N ILE A 89 -6.00 7.90 2.58
CA ILE A 89 -6.85 8.97 3.09
C ILE A 89 -8.19 8.99 2.34
N TYR A 90 -8.13 8.90 1.01
CA TYR A 90 -9.35 8.84 0.21
C TYR A 90 -10.22 7.65 0.63
N GLY A 91 -9.60 6.49 0.76
CA GLY A 91 -10.33 5.27 1.10
C GLY A 91 -10.97 5.33 2.48
N LEU A 92 -10.25 5.89 3.46
CA LEU A 92 -10.77 6.00 4.82
C LEU A 92 -11.96 6.94 4.90
N THR A 93 -12.09 7.88 3.96
CA THR A 93 -13.21 8.82 3.96
C THR A 93 -14.35 8.39 3.07
N HIS A 94 -14.12 7.45 2.13
CA HIS A 94 -15.13 7.07 1.13
C HIS A 94 -15.64 5.65 1.25
N TYR A 95 -14.91 4.78 1.94
CA TYR A 95 -15.33 3.39 2.13
C TYR A 95 -15.69 3.15 3.58
N ASP A 96 -16.50 2.14 3.82
CA ASP A 96 -17.01 1.85 5.15
C ASP A 96 -16.05 1.06 6.03
N SER A 97 -15.04 0.43 5.44
CA SER A 97 -14.15 -0.42 6.20
C SER A 97 -12.68 -0.06 5.93
N ASP A 98 -11.84 -0.32 6.93
CA ASP A 98 -10.41 -0.13 6.78
C ASP A 98 -9.82 -1.08 5.76
N ARG A 99 -10.42 -2.28 5.61
CA ARG A 99 -9.97 -3.24 4.60
C ARG A 99 -10.11 -2.66 3.20
N GLU A 100 -11.25 -2.06 2.90
CA GLU A 100 -11.46 -1.47 1.58
C GLU A 100 -10.52 -0.29 1.35
N ALA A 101 -10.31 0.52 2.38
CA ALA A 101 -9.39 1.65 2.27
C ALA A 101 -7.97 1.19 1.98
N LEU A 102 -7.52 0.14 2.69
CA LEU A 102 -6.19 -0.41 2.48
C LEU A 102 -6.03 -0.98 1.07
N GLU A 103 -7.02 -1.74 0.61
CA GLU A 103 -6.96 -2.32 -0.73
C GLU A 103 -6.94 -1.24 -1.80
N PHE A 104 -7.73 -0.19 -1.60
CA PHE A 104 -7.72 0.95 -2.52
C PHE A 104 -6.35 1.60 -2.58
N ALA A 105 -5.75 1.85 -1.42
CA ALA A 105 -4.45 2.51 -1.36
C ALA A 105 -3.36 1.67 -2.01
N ALA A 106 -3.37 0.36 -1.76
CA ALA A 106 -2.38 -0.53 -2.37
C ALA A 106 -2.53 -0.56 -3.89
N ALA A 107 -3.76 -0.63 -4.39
CA ALA A 107 -4.01 -0.63 -5.82
C ALA A 107 -3.63 0.69 -6.47
N ALA A 108 -3.94 1.81 -5.82
CA ALA A 108 -3.62 3.13 -6.35
C ALA A 108 -2.11 3.30 -6.51
N SER A 109 -1.36 2.91 -5.48
CA SER A 109 0.10 3.03 -5.54
C SER A 109 0.71 2.04 -6.53
N CYS A 110 0.10 0.87 -6.68
CA CYS A 110 0.54 -0.07 -7.70
C CYS A 110 0.43 0.54 -9.10
N LEU A 111 -0.70 1.16 -9.40
CA LEU A 111 -0.90 1.81 -10.69
C LEU A 111 0.07 2.95 -10.92
N LYS A 112 0.43 3.67 -9.86
CA LYS A 112 1.37 4.79 -9.96
C LYS A 112 2.73 4.33 -10.51
N HIS A 113 3.15 3.12 -10.18
CA HIS A 113 4.45 2.62 -10.63
C HIS A 113 4.52 2.46 -12.15
N SER A 114 3.39 2.44 -12.83
CA SER A 114 3.35 2.29 -14.28
C SER A 114 3.20 3.63 -15.01
N ILE A 115 3.29 4.76 -14.28
CA ILE A 115 3.09 6.09 -14.84
C ILE A 115 4.35 6.91 -14.62
N LEU A 116 4.81 7.59 -15.68
CA LEU A 116 6.01 8.43 -15.64
C LEU A 116 5.73 9.68 -14.81
N GLY A 117 6.70 10.04 -13.97
CA GLY A 117 6.60 11.23 -13.13
C GLY A 117 5.82 10.99 -11.85
N ASP A 118 5.70 12.04 -11.04
CA ASP A 118 5.00 11.93 -9.78
C ASP A 118 3.53 12.35 -9.88
N PHE A 119 3.07 12.69 -11.07
CA PHE A 119 1.69 13.08 -11.30
C PHE A 119 0.84 11.83 -11.53
N ASN A 120 -0.17 11.66 -10.68
CA ASN A 120 -1.03 10.48 -10.74
C ASN A 120 -2.24 10.76 -11.61
N ARG A 121 -2.28 10.18 -12.80
CA ARG A 121 -3.38 10.34 -13.74
C ARG A 121 -4.43 9.25 -13.65
N VAL A 122 -4.30 8.40 -12.67
CA VAL A 122 -5.19 7.24 -12.54
C VAL A 122 -6.52 7.68 -11.96
N SER A 123 -7.61 7.20 -12.53
CA SER A 123 -8.94 7.50 -12.01
C SER A 123 -9.33 6.54 -10.91
N THR A 124 -10.31 6.93 -10.10
CA THR A 124 -10.87 6.05 -9.07
C THR A 124 -11.38 4.75 -9.68
N GLU A 125 -11.98 4.83 -10.85
CA GLU A 125 -12.48 3.65 -11.56
C GLU A 125 -11.37 2.65 -11.86
N ASP A 126 -10.22 3.16 -12.34
CA ASP A 126 -9.08 2.29 -12.65
C ASP A 126 -8.58 1.58 -11.40
N VAL A 127 -8.51 2.31 -10.30
CA VAL A 127 -8.04 1.75 -9.04
C VAL A 127 -9.00 0.67 -8.57
N GLU A 128 -10.30 0.92 -8.64
CA GLU A 128 -11.29 -0.05 -8.20
C GLU A 128 -11.28 -1.31 -9.03
N LYS A 129 -11.03 -1.20 -10.32
CA LYS A 129 -10.87 -2.36 -11.18
C LYS A 129 -9.72 -3.25 -10.72
N LEU A 130 -8.57 -2.65 -10.46
CA LEU A 130 -7.41 -3.40 -10.03
C LEU A 130 -7.64 -4.01 -8.65
N MET A 131 -8.24 -3.26 -7.76
CA MET A 131 -8.53 -3.67 -6.41
C MET A 131 -9.42 -4.90 -6.36
N LYS A 132 -10.36 -5.01 -7.30
CA LYS A 132 -11.30 -6.12 -7.38
C LYS A 132 -10.81 -7.27 -8.25
N GLY A 133 -9.65 -7.13 -8.86
CA GLY A 133 -9.10 -8.16 -9.71
C GLY A 133 -8.40 -9.26 -8.92
N ASP A 134 -7.58 -10.03 -9.63
CA ASP A 134 -6.93 -11.22 -9.04
C ASP A 134 -5.64 -10.89 -8.28
N GLY A 135 -5.26 -9.62 -8.20
CA GLY A 135 -4.07 -9.25 -7.48
C GLY A 135 -2.77 -9.55 -8.22
N SER A 136 -2.83 -9.86 -9.51
CA SER A 136 -1.63 -10.16 -10.28
C SER A 136 -0.73 -8.93 -10.46
N GLY A 137 -1.26 -7.74 -10.23
CA GLY A 137 -0.51 -6.52 -10.38
C GLY A 137 -0.32 -6.08 -11.81
N ARG A 138 -0.91 -6.77 -12.76
CA ARG A 138 -0.82 -6.36 -14.14
C ARG A 138 -1.67 -5.13 -14.38
N VAL A 139 -1.02 -4.10 -14.84
CA VAL A 139 -1.73 -2.88 -15.21
C VAL A 139 -2.18 -3.02 -16.65
N GLN A 140 -3.49 -3.00 -16.84
CA GLN A 140 -4.06 -3.04 -18.18
C GLN A 140 -4.53 -1.66 -18.55
N ARG A 141 -4.19 -1.25 -19.70
CA ARG A 141 -4.53 0.07 -20.20
C ARG A 141 -5.36 0.01 -21.43
#